data_97bd80fb39b6c8f0b2f8d35e65e19e04
#
_entry.id   97bd80fb39b6c8f0b2f8d35e65e19e04
#
_cell.length_a   1.000
_cell.length_b   1.000
_cell.length_c   1.000
_cell.angle_alpha   90.00
_cell.angle_beta   90.00
_cell.angle_gamma   90.00
#
_symmetry.space_group_name_H-M   'P 1'
#
loop_
_entity.id
_entity.type
_entity.pdbx_description
1 polymer ?
#
loop_
_entity_poly.entity_id
_entity_poly.type
_entity_poly.pdbx_seq_one_letter_code
_entity_poly.pdbx_strand_id
1 'polypeptide(L)'
;MKRVNIVGLSDKDKRSSLNEIRILSSLNHPNIIDYKEAFFDENTKTLNIVMEYAENGDIENKVKENLKHRLRFREKTIWEWLIQILEGLKYLHDNKIMHRDLKCANIFLTKDGRLKLGDLNVSIIAQMGMAKTQTGIA
;
A
#
# COMPACT_ATOMS: atom_id res chain seq x y z
N MET A 1 -7.36 3.82 7.99
CA MET A 1 -8.33 2.88 7.37
C MET A 1 -8.51 3.28 5.92
N LYS A 2 -8.43 2.33 4.98
CA LYS A 2 -8.71 2.51 3.55
C LYS A 2 -10.07 1.90 3.21
N ARG A 3 -10.89 2.60 2.44
CA ARG A 3 -12.19 2.09 1.96
C ARG A 3 -12.13 1.90 0.45
N VAL A 4 -12.59 0.74 -0.01
CA VAL A 4 -12.64 0.38 -1.42
C VAL A 4 -14.08 0.02 -1.78
N ASN A 5 -14.63 0.66 -2.81
CA ASN A 5 -15.97 0.35 -3.30
C ASN A 5 -15.97 -1.04 -3.96
N ILE A 6 -16.96 -1.88 -3.60
CA ILE A 6 -17.10 -3.26 -4.08
C ILE A 6 -18.41 -3.50 -4.83
N VAL A 7 -19.11 -2.44 -5.23
CA VAL A 7 -20.33 -2.56 -6.02
C VAL A 7 -20.03 -3.35 -7.30
N GLY A 8 -20.79 -4.42 -7.55
CA GLY A 8 -20.65 -5.27 -8.73
C GLY A 8 -19.62 -6.41 -8.59
N LEU A 9 -18.92 -6.55 -7.46
CA LEU A 9 -18.04 -7.69 -7.24
C LEU A 9 -18.84 -8.95 -6.95
N SER A 10 -18.45 -10.07 -7.59
CA SER A 10 -18.99 -11.39 -7.27
C SER A 10 -18.53 -11.85 -5.88
N ASP A 11 -19.24 -12.81 -5.28
CA ASP A 11 -18.83 -13.40 -3.99
C ASP A 11 -17.47 -14.12 -4.09
N LYS A 12 -17.15 -14.66 -5.26
CA LYS A 12 -15.83 -15.24 -5.55
C LYS A 12 -14.73 -14.17 -5.47
N ASP A 13 -14.95 -13.01 -6.07
CA ASP A 13 -13.99 -11.91 -6.07
C ASP A 13 -13.82 -11.29 -4.68
N LYS A 14 -14.91 -11.18 -3.91
CA LYS A 14 -14.88 -10.77 -2.50
C LYS A 14 -14.00 -11.70 -1.66
N ARG A 15 -14.18 -13.03 -1.79
CA ARG A 15 -13.37 -14.04 -1.09
C ARG A 15 -11.90 -13.98 -1.51
N SER A 16 -11.63 -13.81 -2.81
CA SER A 16 -10.27 -13.64 -3.33
C SER A 16 -9.59 -12.41 -2.71
N SER A 17 -10.29 -11.27 -2.65
CA SER A 17 -9.81 -10.03 -2.05
C SER A 17 -9.45 -10.21 -0.57
N LEU A 18 -10.29 -10.89 0.21
CA LEU A 18 -9.99 -11.18 1.62
C LEU A 18 -8.78 -12.08 1.79
N ASN A 19 -8.64 -13.12 0.96
CA ASN A 19 -7.47 -14.01 1.03
C ASN A 19 -6.17 -13.26 0.76
N GLU A 20 -6.18 -12.35 -0.22
CA GLU A 20 -5.00 -11.55 -0.55
C GLU A 20 -4.65 -10.58 0.59
N ILE A 21 -5.65 -9.95 1.23
CA ILE A 21 -5.41 -9.12 2.40
C ILE A 21 -4.88 -9.96 3.58
N ARG A 22 -5.32 -11.19 3.75
CA ARG A 22 -4.76 -12.11 4.76
C ARG A 22 -3.26 -12.38 4.52
N ILE A 23 -2.84 -12.52 3.27
CA ILE A 23 -1.43 -12.64 2.92
C ILE A 23 -0.68 -11.36 3.31
N LEU A 24 -1.25 -10.18 2.99
CA LEU A 24 -0.64 -8.90 3.38
C LEU A 24 -0.57 -8.72 4.89
N SER A 25 -1.58 -9.18 5.65
CA SER A 25 -1.58 -9.09 7.12
C SER A 25 -0.63 -10.07 7.80
N SER A 26 -0.11 -11.06 7.08
CA SER A 26 0.95 -11.96 7.59
C SER A 26 2.37 -11.37 7.42
N LEU A 27 2.51 -10.27 6.67
CA LEU A 27 3.79 -9.61 6.49
C LEU A 27 4.16 -8.83 7.75
N ASN A 28 5.41 -9.01 8.18
CA ASN A 28 5.97 -8.29 9.32
C ASN A 28 7.38 -7.82 8.99
N HIS A 29 7.52 -6.54 8.67
CA HIS A 29 8.80 -5.92 8.35
C HIS A 29 8.79 -4.44 8.73
N PRO A 30 9.88 -3.88 9.29
CA PRO A 30 9.94 -2.50 9.75
C PRO A 30 9.65 -1.47 8.64
N ASN A 31 9.93 -1.80 7.38
CA ASN A 31 9.72 -0.91 6.23
C ASN A 31 8.50 -1.29 5.37
N ILE A 32 7.55 -2.04 5.93
CA ILE A 32 6.26 -2.32 5.31
C ILE A 32 5.15 -1.85 6.25
N ILE A 33 4.10 -1.23 5.71
CA ILE A 33 2.89 -0.88 6.49
C ILE A 33 2.24 -2.17 6.99
N ASP A 34 1.95 -2.22 8.27
CA ASP A 34 1.29 -3.34 8.91
C ASP A 34 -0.23 -3.32 8.60
N TYR A 35 -0.72 -4.41 8.00
CA TYR A 35 -2.14 -4.62 7.73
C TYR A 35 -2.75 -5.39 8.88
N LYS A 36 -3.72 -4.78 9.58
CA LYS A 36 -4.28 -5.33 10.82
C LYS A 36 -5.52 -6.16 10.57
N GLU A 37 -6.47 -5.63 9.82
CA GLU A 37 -7.79 -6.21 9.65
C GLU A 37 -8.41 -5.79 8.32
N ALA A 38 -9.30 -6.62 7.77
CA ALA A 38 -10.17 -6.25 6.66
C ALA A 38 -11.55 -6.87 6.82
N PHE A 39 -12.59 -6.10 6.51
CA PHE A 39 -13.98 -6.53 6.59
C PHE A 39 -14.85 -5.84 5.54
N PHE A 40 -15.91 -6.53 5.14
CA PHE A 40 -16.94 -5.95 4.28
C PHE A 40 -18.00 -5.23 5.10
N ASP A 41 -18.40 -4.07 4.63
CA ASP A 41 -19.60 -3.37 5.09
C ASP A 41 -20.67 -3.50 4.02
N GLU A 42 -21.67 -4.32 4.29
CA GLU A 42 -22.77 -4.59 3.35
C GLU A 42 -23.69 -3.38 3.18
N ASN A 43 -23.78 -2.49 4.16
CA ASN A 43 -24.61 -1.29 4.08
C ASN A 43 -24.01 -0.26 3.11
N THR A 44 -22.71 -0.04 3.22
CA THR A 44 -21.98 0.93 2.39
C THR A 44 -21.42 0.30 1.12
N LYS A 45 -21.53 -1.03 0.96
CA LYS A 45 -20.93 -1.78 -0.15
C LYS A 45 -19.43 -1.49 -0.29
N THR A 46 -18.72 -1.46 0.83
CA THR A 46 -17.29 -1.19 0.88
C THR A 46 -16.50 -2.31 1.53
N LEU A 47 -15.30 -2.53 1.03
CA LEU A 47 -14.24 -3.28 1.71
C LEU A 47 -13.42 -2.28 2.54
N ASN A 48 -13.40 -2.45 3.84
CA ASN A 48 -12.66 -1.65 4.77
C ASN A 48 -11.37 -2.37 5.15
N ILE A 49 -10.24 -1.67 5.07
CA ILE A 49 -8.91 -2.22 5.38
C ILE A 49 -8.30 -1.36 6.47
N VAL A 50 -8.04 -1.97 7.59
CA VAL A 50 -7.39 -1.33 8.74
C VAL A 50 -5.89 -1.58 8.65
N MET A 51 -5.13 -0.50 8.70
CA MET A 51 -3.67 -0.52 8.59
C MET A 51 -3.05 0.33 9.70
N GLU A 52 -1.78 0.11 9.94
CA GLU A 52 -0.94 1.02 10.71
C GLU A 52 -1.06 2.45 10.17
N TYR A 53 -0.98 3.42 11.08
CA TYR A 53 -0.99 4.84 10.74
C TYR A 53 0.44 5.39 10.79
N ALA A 54 0.86 6.03 9.70
CA ALA A 54 2.15 6.72 9.63
C ALA A 54 1.89 8.23 9.82
N GLU A 55 2.36 8.78 10.93
CA GLU A 55 1.95 10.09 11.44
C GLU A 55 2.50 11.25 10.61
N ASN A 56 3.64 11.06 9.93
CA ASN A 56 4.31 12.10 9.15
C ASN A 56 3.93 12.09 7.67
N GLY A 57 2.82 11.38 7.31
CA GLY A 57 2.29 11.36 5.96
C GLY A 57 3.15 10.57 4.99
N ASP A 58 3.23 11.01 3.75
CA ASP A 58 3.95 10.36 2.65
C ASP A 58 5.08 11.23 2.09
N ILE A 59 5.99 10.62 1.35
CA ILE A 59 7.16 11.29 0.77
C ILE A 59 6.75 12.34 -0.29
N GLU A 60 5.66 12.11 -1.03
CA GLU A 60 5.21 13.09 -2.02
C GLU A 60 4.82 14.42 -1.37
N ASN A 61 4.05 14.36 -0.28
CA ASN A 61 3.68 15.55 0.47
C ASN A 61 4.90 16.21 1.11
N LYS A 62 5.87 15.42 1.61
CA LYS A 62 7.13 15.96 2.14
C LYS A 62 7.97 16.68 1.08
N VAL A 63 8.02 16.13 -0.13
CA VAL A 63 8.69 16.79 -1.28
C VAL A 63 7.98 18.08 -1.64
N LYS A 64 6.64 18.09 -1.74
CA LYS A 64 5.85 19.29 -2.02
C LYS A 64 6.05 20.39 -0.96
N GLU A 65 6.07 20.02 0.31
CA GLU A 65 6.32 20.92 1.43
C GLU A 65 7.72 21.57 1.31
N ASN A 66 8.76 20.76 1.09
CA ASN A 66 10.12 21.25 0.94
C ASN A 66 10.26 22.19 -0.27
N LEU A 67 9.65 21.85 -1.41
CA LEU A 67 9.63 22.70 -2.60
C LEU A 67 8.99 24.07 -2.32
N LYS A 68 7.85 24.07 -1.60
CA LYS A 68 7.15 25.31 -1.20
C LYS A 68 8.04 26.24 -0.36
N HIS A 69 8.87 25.66 0.51
CA HIS A 69 9.79 26.39 1.38
C HIS A 69 11.20 26.54 0.77
N ARG A 70 11.43 26.14 -0.48
CA ARG A 70 12.75 26.13 -1.16
C ARG A 70 13.82 25.36 -0.39
N LEU A 71 13.41 24.33 0.36
CA LEU A 71 14.31 23.44 1.12
C LEU A 71 14.73 22.25 0.25
N ARG A 72 15.93 21.72 0.53
CA ARG A 72 16.45 20.51 -0.08
C ARG A 72 16.63 19.43 0.99
N PHE A 73 16.42 18.19 0.62
CA PHE A 73 16.82 17.07 1.48
C PHE A 73 18.36 16.97 1.51
N ARG A 74 18.87 16.57 2.66
CA ARG A 74 20.29 16.21 2.78
C ARG A 74 20.54 14.92 2.02
N GLU A 75 21.67 14.82 1.33
CA GLU A 75 22.04 13.60 0.59
C GLU A 75 22.02 12.36 1.49
N LYS A 76 22.55 12.45 2.70
CA LYS A 76 22.49 11.38 3.69
C LYS A 76 21.07 10.86 3.91
N THR A 77 20.09 11.75 4.06
CA THR A 77 18.67 11.37 4.24
C THR A 77 18.15 10.62 3.02
N ILE A 78 18.52 11.04 1.81
CA ILE A 78 18.10 10.36 0.57
C ILE A 78 18.66 8.94 0.53
N TRP A 79 19.94 8.75 0.89
CA TRP A 79 20.57 7.43 0.95
C TRP A 79 19.94 6.53 2.03
N GLU A 80 19.67 7.07 3.21
CA GLU A 80 18.98 6.33 4.30
C GLU A 80 17.58 5.89 3.86
N TRP A 81 16.85 6.73 3.14
CA TRP A 81 15.54 6.39 2.57
C TRP A 81 15.64 5.33 1.49
N LEU A 82 16.61 5.44 0.59
CA LEU A 82 16.82 4.45 -0.48
C LEU A 82 17.08 3.06 0.10
N ILE A 83 17.95 2.96 1.11
CA ILE A 83 18.25 1.68 1.78
C ILE A 83 16.97 1.07 2.37
N GLN A 84 16.17 1.85 3.09
CA GLN A 84 14.92 1.38 3.69
C GLN A 84 13.90 0.92 2.64
N ILE A 85 13.80 1.63 1.51
CA ILE A 85 12.93 1.23 0.39
C ILE A 85 13.40 -0.11 -0.18
N LEU A 86 14.70 -0.29 -0.38
CA LEU A 86 15.28 -1.53 -0.92
C LEU A 86 15.10 -2.71 0.05
N GLU A 87 15.25 -2.51 1.35
CA GLU A 87 15.00 -3.53 2.38
C GLU A 87 13.52 -3.97 2.36
N GLY A 88 12.58 -3.03 2.32
CA GLY A 88 11.16 -3.33 2.19
C GLY A 88 10.83 -4.06 0.89
N LEU A 89 11.37 -3.62 -0.25
CA LEU A 89 11.17 -4.29 -1.55
C LEU A 89 11.76 -5.69 -1.56
N LYS A 90 12.98 -5.86 -1.03
CA LYS A 90 13.61 -7.19 -0.90
C LYS A 90 12.71 -8.13 -0.12
N TYR A 91 12.21 -7.69 1.04
CA TYR A 91 11.31 -8.50 1.87
C TYR A 91 10.05 -8.92 1.10
N LEU A 92 9.40 -8.00 0.36
CA LEU A 92 8.25 -8.34 -0.48
C LEU A 92 8.60 -9.38 -1.54
N HIS A 93 9.72 -9.19 -2.25
CA HIS A 93 10.16 -10.10 -3.32
C HIS A 93 10.54 -11.48 -2.78
N ASP A 94 11.18 -11.58 -1.63
CA ASP A 94 11.47 -12.86 -0.96
C ASP A 94 10.17 -13.62 -0.65
N ASN A 95 9.10 -12.90 -0.30
CA ASN A 95 7.75 -13.44 -0.11
C ASN A 95 6.91 -13.58 -1.40
N LYS A 96 7.54 -13.41 -2.58
CA LYS A 96 6.89 -13.51 -3.91
C LYS A 96 5.79 -12.46 -4.13
N ILE A 97 5.89 -11.32 -3.48
CA ILE A 97 4.95 -10.20 -3.60
C ILE A 97 5.63 -9.06 -4.36
N MET A 98 5.00 -8.57 -5.41
CA MET A 98 5.43 -7.37 -6.12
C MET A 98 4.58 -6.17 -5.68
N HIS A 99 5.24 -5.02 -5.44
CA HIS A 99 4.54 -3.79 -5.04
C HIS A 99 3.65 -3.22 -6.15
N ARG A 100 4.11 -3.23 -7.40
CA ARG A 100 3.46 -2.82 -8.66
C ARG A 100 3.06 -1.34 -8.78
N ASP A 101 3.04 -0.55 -7.70
CA ASP A 101 2.72 0.89 -7.71
C ASP A 101 3.66 1.66 -6.76
N LEU A 102 4.97 1.42 -6.90
CA LEU A 102 5.96 2.13 -6.09
C LEU A 102 6.10 3.57 -6.58
N LYS A 103 5.75 4.51 -5.72
CA LYS A 103 5.84 5.96 -5.93
C LYS A 103 5.88 6.69 -4.60
N CYS A 104 6.30 7.95 -4.59
CA CYS A 104 6.44 8.75 -3.36
C CYS A 104 5.16 8.84 -2.54
N ALA A 105 3.97 8.84 -3.17
CA ALA A 105 2.67 8.85 -2.49
C ALA A 105 2.37 7.55 -1.72
N ASN A 106 3.03 6.44 -2.06
CA ASN A 106 2.86 5.13 -1.43
C ASN A 106 4.02 4.76 -0.49
N ILE A 107 4.88 5.72 -0.19
CA ILE A 107 5.98 5.58 0.78
C ILE A 107 5.68 6.52 1.95
N PHE A 108 5.38 5.95 3.10
CA PHE A 108 4.93 6.66 4.27
C PHE A 108 6.06 6.91 5.25
N LEU A 109 5.94 7.97 6.04
CA LEU A 109 6.89 8.38 7.06
C LEU A 109 6.26 8.24 8.45
N THR A 110 6.90 7.47 9.31
CA THR A 110 6.51 7.34 10.71
C THR A 110 7.03 8.52 11.54
N LYS A 111 6.53 8.65 12.76
CA LYS A 111 6.94 9.72 13.69
C LYS A 111 8.44 9.70 14.00
N ASP A 112 9.03 8.52 14.08
CA ASP A 112 10.47 8.31 14.32
C ASP A 112 11.34 8.43 13.05
N GLY A 113 10.74 8.83 11.91
CA GLY A 113 11.45 9.07 10.65
C GLY A 113 11.73 7.82 9.81
N ARG A 114 11.16 6.67 10.14
CA ARG A 114 11.29 5.45 9.37
C ARG A 114 10.38 5.48 8.16
N LEU A 115 10.86 4.95 7.02
CA LEU A 115 10.02 4.75 5.84
C LEU A 115 9.30 3.40 5.87
N LYS A 116 8.05 3.42 5.40
CA LYS A 116 7.23 2.22 5.24
C LYS A 116 6.57 2.22 3.87
N LEU A 117 6.76 1.13 3.12
CA LEU A 117 6.05 0.89 1.87
C LEU A 117 4.61 0.50 2.19
N GLY A 118 3.66 1.16 1.58
CA GLY A 118 2.25 0.85 1.75
C GLY A 118 1.50 0.88 0.44
N ASP A 119 0.21 0.73 0.52
CA ASP A 119 -0.68 0.64 -0.63
C ASP A 119 -0.31 -0.50 -1.61
N LEU A 120 0.02 -1.68 -1.04
CA LEU A 120 0.36 -2.89 -1.78
C LEU A 120 -0.86 -3.37 -2.58
N ASN A 121 -1.16 -2.69 -3.69
CA ASN A 121 -2.15 -3.06 -4.72
C ASN A 121 -3.52 -3.63 -4.25
N VAL A 122 -3.92 -3.37 -3.01
CA VAL A 122 -5.23 -3.77 -2.50
C VAL A 122 -6.37 -3.19 -3.36
N SER A 123 -6.12 -2.09 -4.06
CA SER A 123 -7.07 -1.49 -5.01
C SER A 123 -7.19 -2.28 -6.31
N ILE A 124 -6.12 -2.97 -6.76
CA ILE A 124 -6.15 -3.81 -7.96
C ILE A 124 -6.88 -5.11 -7.69
N ILE A 125 -6.85 -5.60 -6.46
CA ILE A 125 -7.61 -6.79 -6.04
C ILE A 125 -9.10 -6.55 -6.25
N ALA A 126 -9.61 -5.39 -5.85
CA ALA A 126 -11.00 -5.00 -6.09
C ALA A 126 -11.29 -4.74 -7.59
N GLN A 127 -10.29 -4.28 -8.37
CA GLN A 127 -10.42 -4.03 -9.81
C GLN A 127 -10.16 -5.27 -10.67
N MET A 128 -9.39 -6.25 -10.22
CA MET A 128 -9.19 -7.51 -10.96
C MET A 128 -10.47 -8.35 -11.06
N GLY A 129 -11.40 -8.21 -10.12
CA GLY A 129 -12.77 -8.71 -10.27
C GLY A 129 -13.49 -8.08 -11.47
N MET A 130 -13.23 -6.79 -11.74
CA MET A 130 -13.79 -6.07 -12.90
C MET A 130 -12.95 -6.25 -14.18
N ALA A 131 -11.62 -6.37 -14.08
CA ALA A 131 -10.73 -6.41 -15.25
C ALA A 131 -10.61 -7.78 -15.90
N LYS A 132 -10.97 -8.89 -15.23
CA LYS A 132 -11.07 -10.21 -15.88
C LYS A 132 -12.16 -10.31 -16.94
N THR A 133 -13.02 -9.29 -17.05
CA THR A 133 -14.03 -9.19 -18.10
C THR A 133 -13.53 -8.49 -19.37
N GLN A 134 -12.32 -7.88 -19.38
CA GLN A 134 -11.86 -7.09 -20.53
C GLN A 134 -10.53 -7.52 -21.17
N THR A 135 -9.85 -8.54 -20.67
CA THR A 135 -8.66 -9.10 -21.35
C THR A 135 -8.87 -10.56 -21.71
N GLY A 136 -9.82 -10.78 -22.60
CA GLY A 136 -9.74 -11.88 -23.53
C GLY A 136 -8.61 -11.56 -24.50
N ILE A 137 -7.40 -12.06 -24.25
CA ILE A 137 -6.34 -12.14 -25.26
C ILE A 137 -6.17 -13.63 -25.57
N ALA A 138 -6.44 -13.91 -26.82
CA ALA A 138 -6.20 -15.15 -27.52
C ALA A 138 -4.76 -15.63 -27.35
#